data_6fae4055eafe4132148bd614472ab859
#
_entry.id   6fae4055eafe4132148bd614472ab859
#
_cell.length_a   1.000
_cell.length_b   1.000
_cell.length_c   1.000
_cell.angle_alpha   90.00
_cell.angle_beta   90.00
_cell.angle_gamma   90.00
#
_symmetry.space_group_name_H-M   'P 1'
#
loop_
_entity.id
_entity.type
_entity.pdbx_description
1 polymer ?
#
loop_
_entity_poly.entity_id
_entity_poly.type
_entity_poly.pdbx_seq_one_letter_code
_entity_poly.pdbx_strand_id
1 'polypeptide(L)'
;MSKVVIIGGGAAGMAAAIGAAECGHDVSVYEKNEKLGKKIYITGKGRCNLTNGCDTEDLFRNMVSNGKFLYSAIYGFTNFDIVDLVEANGCPVKEERGARMFPVSDHASDVTGALERKMKSLGVKIFLNEPVGDIVIRDEKAAGIILEKSGKSVNADAVVIATGGLSYPSTGSTGDGYRFAKEAGHTVTPLSPALVPFVCAEDDVKELQGLSLRNIEVTVWNGKK
;
A
#
# COMPACT_ATOMS: atom_id res chain seq x y z
N MET A 1 9.26 -5.47 24.71
CA MET A 1 8.26 -5.99 23.74
C MET A 1 7.01 -5.16 23.88
N SER A 2 6.66 -4.41 22.83
CA SER A 2 5.47 -3.53 22.82
C SER A 2 4.35 -4.19 21.99
N LYS A 3 3.11 -3.85 22.31
CA LYS A 3 1.95 -4.24 21.51
C LYS A 3 1.75 -3.21 20.38
N VAL A 4 1.85 -3.66 19.14
CA VAL A 4 1.66 -2.82 17.96
C VAL A 4 0.39 -3.26 17.24
N VAL A 5 -0.55 -2.33 17.06
CA VAL A 5 -1.75 -2.54 16.26
C VAL A 5 -1.59 -1.85 14.91
N ILE A 6 -1.89 -2.58 13.85
CA ILE A 6 -1.87 -2.07 12.49
C ILE A 6 -3.29 -2.06 11.94
N ILE A 7 -3.75 -0.91 11.47
CA ILE A 7 -5.06 -0.72 10.85
C ILE A 7 -4.93 -0.79 9.35
N GLY A 8 -5.41 -1.85 8.75
CA GLY A 8 -5.36 -2.14 7.32
C GLY A 8 -4.32 -3.19 6.94
N GLY A 9 -4.76 -4.24 6.27
CA GLY A 9 -3.95 -5.37 5.77
C GLY A 9 -3.55 -5.22 4.29
N GLY A 10 -3.36 -3.99 3.80
CA GLY A 10 -2.82 -3.69 2.48
C GLY A 10 -1.29 -3.85 2.43
N ALA A 11 -0.67 -3.47 1.30
CA ALA A 11 0.78 -3.56 1.12
C ALA A 11 1.56 -2.88 2.26
N ALA A 12 1.21 -1.63 2.59
CA ALA A 12 1.86 -0.88 3.66
C ALA A 12 1.67 -1.53 5.04
N GLY A 13 0.45 -2.03 5.34
CA GLY A 13 0.16 -2.67 6.62
C GLY A 13 0.87 -4.00 6.80
N MET A 14 0.96 -4.81 5.74
CA MET A 14 1.70 -6.07 5.78
C MET A 14 3.20 -5.83 5.96
N ALA A 15 3.78 -4.86 5.24
CA ALA A 15 5.19 -4.49 5.39
C ALA A 15 5.49 -3.95 6.81
N ALA A 16 4.63 -3.06 7.33
CA ALA A 16 4.76 -2.54 8.69
C ALA A 16 4.65 -3.65 9.75
N ALA A 17 3.75 -4.62 9.53
CA ALA A 17 3.59 -5.77 10.43
C ALA A 17 4.85 -6.63 10.48
N ILE A 18 5.44 -6.91 9.31
CA ILE A 18 6.69 -7.67 9.21
C ILE A 18 7.81 -6.92 9.95
N GLY A 19 8.03 -5.65 9.62
CA GLY A 19 9.10 -4.85 10.24
C GLY A 19 8.95 -4.73 11.75
N ALA A 20 7.74 -4.48 12.26
CA ALA A 20 7.50 -4.43 13.69
C ALA A 20 7.72 -5.78 14.39
N ALA A 21 7.29 -6.88 13.77
CA ALA A 21 7.48 -8.21 14.34
C ALA A 21 8.95 -8.66 14.32
N GLU A 22 9.72 -8.32 13.27
CA GLU A 22 11.18 -8.55 13.22
C GLU A 22 11.93 -7.77 14.29
N CYS A 23 11.42 -6.63 14.74
CA CYS A 23 11.92 -5.87 15.88
C CYS A 23 11.49 -6.48 17.24
N GLY A 24 10.82 -7.64 17.27
CA GLY A 24 10.44 -8.35 18.49
C GLY A 24 9.18 -7.80 19.18
N HIS A 25 8.32 -7.11 18.49
CA HIS A 25 7.05 -6.61 19.03
C HIS A 25 5.89 -7.62 18.87
N ASP A 26 4.88 -7.55 19.73
CA ASP A 26 3.61 -8.30 19.60
C ASP A 26 2.70 -7.55 18.64
N VAL A 27 2.54 -8.06 17.42
CA VAL A 27 1.88 -7.35 16.32
C VAL A 27 0.52 -7.96 16.00
N SER A 28 -0.48 -7.09 15.84
CA SER A 28 -1.82 -7.45 15.39
C SER A 28 -2.26 -6.56 14.23
N VAL A 29 -2.75 -7.17 13.15
CA VAL A 29 -3.29 -6.49 11.97
C VAL A 29 -4.81 -6.62 11.97
N TYR A 30 -5.52 -5.50 11.83
CA TYR A 30 -6.97 -5.44 11.70
C TYR A 30 -7.33 -4.97 10.29
N GLU A 31 -7.94 -5.87 9.53
CA GLU A 31 -8.37 -5.62 8.15
C GLU A 31 -9.89 -5.70 8.05
N LYS A 32 -10.52 -4.69 7.48
CA LYS A 32 -11.98 -4.62 7.35
C LYS A 32 -12.54 -5.55 6.28
N ASN A 33 -11.73 -5.94 5.30
CA ASN A 33 -12.10 -6.85 4.24
C ASN A 33 -11.93 -8.33 4.65
N GLU A 34 -12.45 -9.20 3.80
CA GLU A 34 -12.39 -10.67 3.92
C GLU A 34 -10.99 -11.26 3.64
N LYS A 35 -10.05 -10.44 3.11
CA LYS A 35 -8.70 -10.88 2.76
C LYS A 35 -7.70 -9.74 2.82
N LEU A 36 -6.42 -10.09 2.99
CA LEU A 36 -5.30 -9.17 2.91
C LEU A 36 -5.06 -8.71 1.47
N GLY A 37 -4.44 -7.54 1.32
CA GLY A 37 -3.89 -7.08 0.05
C GLY A 37 -4.92 -6.82 -1.06
N LYS A 38 -6.18 -6.56 -0.74
CA LYS A 38 -7.28 -6.47 -1.72
C LYS A 38 -6.96 -5.57 -2.92
N LYS A 39 -6.26 -4.44 -2.69
CA LYS A 39 -5.81 -3.55 -3.77
C LYS A 39 -4.67 -4.16 -4.59
N ILE A 40 -3.80 -4.97 -4.00
CA ILE A 40 -2.70 -5.63 -4.71
C ILE A 40 -3.25 -6.48 -5.85
N TYR A 41 -4.38 -7.17 -5.64
CA TYR A 41 -5.01 -8.03 -6.64
C TYR A 41 -5.48 -7.31 -7.90
N ILE A 42 -5.66 -5.99 -7.87
CA ILE A 42 -6.07 -5.22 -9.05
C ILE A 42 -4.91 -4.44 -9.70
N THR A 43 -3.76 -4.37 -9.05
CA THR A 43 -2.58 -3.70 -9.61
C THR A 43 -1.96 -4.49 -10.74
N GLY A 44 -1.29 -3.82 -11.68
CA GLY A 44 -0.64 -4.48 -12.81
C GLY A 44 -1.59 -5.35 -13.64
N LYS A 45 -2.88 -5.02 -13.74
CA LYS A 45 -3.91 -5.82 -14.41
C LYS A 45 -4.06 -7.22 -13.79
N GLY A 46 -4.03 -7.32 -12.47
CA GLY A 46 -4.14 -8.58 -11.72
C GLY A 46 -2.83 -9.33 -11.47
N ARG A 47 -1.72 -8.84 -12.03
CA ARG A 47 -0.40 -9.47 -11.90
C ARG A 47 0.44 -8.94 -10.73
N CYS A 48 0.11 -7.78 -10.18
CA CYS A 48 0.90 -7.01 -9.22
C CYS A 48 2.24 -6.52 -9.80
N ASN A 49 2.29 -5.27 -10.26
CA ASN A 49 3.57 -4.59 -10.44
C ASN A 49 4.13 -4.27 -9.04
N LEU A 50 5.01 -5.14 -8.54
CA LEU A 50 5.49 -5.12 -7.16
C LEU A 50 6.28 -3.86 -6.86
N THR A 51 7.28 -3.57 -7.71
CA THR A 51 8.15 -2.42 -7.60
C THR A 51 8.82 -2.12 -8.95
N ASN A 52 9.78 -1.20 -8.96
CA ASN A 52 10.67 -0.96 -10.09
C ASN A 52 12.10 -1.37 -9.71
N GLY A 53 12.80 -2.08 -10.59
CA GLY A 53 14.18 -2.55 -10.40
C GLY A 53 15.25 -1.52 -10.76
N CYS A 54 14.89 -0.23 -10.90
CA CYS A 54 15.87 0.83 -11.14
C CYS A 54 16.71 1.13 -9.89
N ASP A 55 17.82 1.83 -10.08
CA ASP A 55 18.64 2.30 -8.96
C ASP A 55 17.85 3.22 -8.04
N THR A 56 18.20 3.22 -6.76
CA THR A 56 17.49 4.01 -5.72
C THR A 56 17.50 5.50 -6.04
N GLU A 57 18.57 6.03 -6.63
CA GLU A 57 18.67 7.41 -7.09
C GLU A 57 17.66 7.74 -8.19
N ASP A 58 17.38 6.79 -9.08
CA ASP A 58 16.39 6.95 -10.14
C ASP A 58 14.96 6.94 -9.58
N LEU A 59 14.69 6.23 -8.48
CA LEU A 59 13.42 6.36 -7.77
C LEU A 59 13.20 7.81 -7.34
N PHE A 60 14.21 8.46 -6.74
CA PHE A 60 14.11 9.85 -6.30
C PHE A 60 13.97 10.84 -7.45
N ARG A 61 14.65 10.62 -8.58
CA ARG A 61 14.52 11.47 -9.78
C ARG A 61 13.11 11.44 -10.37
N ASN A 62 12.39 10.34 -10.19
CA ASN A 62 11.01 10.18 -10.67
C ASN A 62 9.95 10.64 -9.66
N MET A 63 10.33 11.14 -8.48
CA MET A 63 9.40 11.74 -7.53
C MET A 63 9.08 13.18 -7.92
N VAL A 64 7.81 13.45 -8.17
CA VAL A 64 7.33 14.76 -8.64
C VAL A 64 7.54 15.86 -7.57
N SER A 65 7.38 15.52 -6.28
CA SER A 65 7.53 16.47 -5.18
C SER A 65 7.95 15.77 -3.88
N ASN A 66 8.58 16.55 -2.98
CA ASN A 66 8.94 16.11 -1.63
C ASN A 66 9.78 14.81 -1.52
N GLY A 67 10.53 14.44 -2.57
CA GLY A 67 11.35 13.22 -2.57
C GLY A 67 12.28 13.12 -1.36
N LYS A 68 12.83 14.24 -0.89
CA LYS A 68 13.73 14.29 0.29
C LYS A 68 13.06 13.77 1.57
N PHE A 69 11.75 13.92 1.73
CA PHE A 69 11.02 13.40 2.89
C PHE A 69 11.11 11.88 2.98
N LEU A 70 11.24 11.19 1.85
CA LEU A 70 11.27 9.74 1.76
C LEU A 70 12.69 9.14 1.84
N TYR A 71 13.76 9.95 1.92
CA TYR A 71 15.12 9.43 1.95
C TYR A 71 15.33 8.35 3.00
N SER A 72 15.01 8.65 4.25
CA SER A 72 15.23 7.70 5.34
C SER A 72 14.42 6.41 5.15
N ALA A 73 13.19 6.52 4.67
CA ALA A 73 12.32 5.36 4.45
C ALA A 73 12.84 4.46 3.31
N ILE A 74 13.20 5.05 2.17
CA ILE A 74 13.62 4.30 0.97
C ILE A 74 15.02 3.71 1.14
N TYR A 75 15.95 4.41 1.79
CA TYR A 75 17.25 3.83 2.10
C TYR A 75 17.21 2.84 3.27
N GLY A 76 16.20 2.92 4.15
CA GLY A 76 15.98 1.93 5.20
C GLY A 76 15.30 0.65 4.74
N PHE A 77 14.56 0.70 3.65
CA PHE A 77 13.90 -0.44 3.00
C PHE A 77 13.72 -0.12 1.50
N THR A 78 14.62 -0.68 0.71
CA THR A 78 14.75 -0.36 -0.71
C THR A 78 13.72 -1.10 -1.58
N ASN A 79 13.69 -0.74 -2.87
CA ASN A 79 12.93 -1.47 -3.87
C ASN A 79 13.46 -2.91 -4.10
N PHE A 80 14.71 -3.19 -3.77
CA PHE A 80 15.29 -4.55 -3.83
C PHE A 80 14.92 -5.36 -2.59
N ASP A 81 14.86 -4.74 -1.41
CA ASP A 81 14.48 -5.43 -0.17
C ASP A 81 13.07 -6.04 -0.25
N ILE A 82 12.11 -5.38 -0.92
CA ILE A 82 10.78 -5.97 -1.11
C ILE A 82 10.81 -7.15 -2.10
N VAL A 83 11.69 -7.14 -3.09
CA VAL A 83 11.90 -8.28 -4.00
C VAL A 83 12.46 -9.46 -3.21
N ASP A 84 13.54 -9.25 -2.48
CA ASP A 84 14.18 -10.27 -1.66
C ASP A 84 13.19 -10.85 -0.62
N LEU A 85 12.38 -9.99 -0.01
CA LEU A 85 11.36 -10.41 0.96
C LEU A 85 10.35 -11.37 0.34
N VAL A 86 9.79 -11.05 -0.82
CA VAL A 86 8.77 -11.91 -1.44
C VAL A 86 9.38 -13.19 -2.04
N GLU A 87 10.59 -13.11 -2.60
CA GLU A 87 11.31 -14.28 -3.11
C GLU A 87 11.68 -15.26 -2.00
N ALA A 88 12.25 -14.77 -0.90
CA ALA A 88 12.56 -15.58 0.27
C ALA A 88 11.33 -16.26 0.89
N ASN A 89 10.12 -15.76 0.58
CA ASN A 89 8.86 -16.33 1.03
C ASN A 89 8.07 -17.03 -0.10
N GLY A 90 8.77 -17.50 -1.15
CA GLY A 90 8.22 -18.38 -2.18
C GLY A 90 7.40 -17.69 -3.26
N CYS A 91 7.74 -16.43 -3.60
CA CYS A 91 7.19 -15.72 -4.74
C CYS A 91 8.32 -15.20 -5.65
N PRO A 92 8.85 -16.03 -6.57
CA PRO A 92 9.88 -15.61 -7.53
C PRO A 92 9.41 -14.42 -8.36
N VAL A 93 10.33 -13.48 -8.64
CA VAL A 93 10.07 -12.23 -9.35
C VAL A 93 10.83 -12.19 -10.66
N LYS A 94 10.24 -11.57 -11.67
CA LYS A 94 10.87 -11.29 -12.98
C LYS A 94 10.84 -9.80 -13.28
N GLU A 95 11.85 -9.33 -13.97
CA GLU A 95 11.86 -7.98 -14.52
C GLU A 95 11.24 -7.97 -15.93
N GLU A 96 10.40 -6.98 -16.19
CA GLU A 96 9.83 -6.67 -17.50
C GLU A 96 10.30 -5.29 -17.99
N ARG A 97 10.02 -4.97 -19.25
CA ARG A 97 10.37 -3.69 -19.87
C ARG A 97 10.07 -2.50 -18.95
N GLY A 98 11.04 -1.59 -18.83
CA GLY A 98 10.97 -0.41 -17.95
C GLY A 98 11.27 -0.74 -16.49
N ALA A 99 12.08 -1.77 -16.27
CA ALA A 99 12.49 -2.26 -14.94
C ALA A 99 11.32 -2.60 -14.02
N ARG A 100 10.15 -2.95 -14.57
CA ARG A 100 8.97 -3.31 -13.76
C ARG A 100 9.09 -4.73 -13.24
N MET A 101 8.90 -4.89 -11.93
CA MET A 101 9.04 -6.17 -11.26
C MET A 101 7.68 -6.84 -11.06
N PHE A 102 7.54 -8.06 -11.58
CA PHE A 102 6.31 -8.85 -11.48
C PHE A 102 6.59 -10.24 -10.92
N PRO A 103 5.64 -10.90 -10.24
CA PRO A 103 5.79 -12.31 -9.93
C PRO A 103 5.91 -13.14 -11.22
N VAL A 104 6.76 -14.16 -11.21
CA VAL A 104 6.96 -15.06 -12.37
C VAL A 104 5.64 -15.73 -12.78
N SER A 105 4.79 -16.03 -11.82
CA SER A 105 3.46 -16.63 -12.03
C SER A 105 2.44 -15.71 -12.69
N ASP A 106 2.71 -14.40 -12.77
CA ASP A 106 1.74 -13.38 -13.18
C ASP A 106 0.47 -13.32 -12.30
N HIS A 107 0.53 -13.81 -11.06
CA HIS A 107 -0.57 -13.80 -10.10
C HIS A 107 -0.27 -12.93 -8.88
N ALA A 108 -1.06 -11.88 -8.68
CA ALA A 108 -0.95 -10.99 -7.52
C ALA A 108 -1.19 -11.73 -6.17
N SER A 109 -1.88 -12.86 -6.20
CA SER A 109 -2.08 -13.74 -5.04
C SER A 109 -0.77 -14.25 -4.45
N ASP A 110 0.24 -14.51 -5.28
CA ASP A 110 1.50 -15.08 -4.82
C ASP A 110 2.31 -14.07 -4.04
N VAL A 111 2.28 -12.80 -4.46
CA VAL A 111 2.86 -11.69 -3.70
C VAL A 111 2.18 -11.54 -2.33
N THR A 112 0.84 -11.50 -2.33
CA THR A 112 0.09 -11.39 -1.06
C THR A 112 0.33 -12.60 -0.16
N GLY A 113 0.36 -13.79 -0.75
CA GLY A 113 0.64 -15.04 -0.03
C GLY A 113 2.05 -15.09 0.55
N ALA A 114 3.06 -14.56 -0.14
CA ALA A 114 4.42 -14.46 0.37
C ALA A 114 4.50 -13.56 1.61
N LEU A 115 3.90 -12.38 1.55
CA LEU A 115 3.84 -11.45 2.68
C LEU A 115 3.05 -12.06 3.87
N GLU A 116 1.94 -12.73 3.60
CA GLU A 116 1.14 -13.39 4.63
C GLU A 116 1.91 -14.55 5.29
N ARG A 117 2.63 -15.35 4.52
CA ARG A 117 3.51 -16.42 5.06
C ARG A 117 4.57 -15.84 6.00
N LYS A 118 5.23 -14.76 5.58
CA LYS A 118 6.22 -14.08 6.42
C LYS A 118 5.62 -13.55 7.71
N MET A 119 4.47 -12.87 7.65
CA MET A 119 3.77 -12.40 8.85
C MET A 119 3.43 -13.55 9.81
N LYS A 120 2.89 -14.66 9.29
CA LYS A 120 2.55 -15.84 10.08
C LYS A 120 3.78 -16.47 10.73
N SER A 121 4.90 -16.58 10.01
CA SER A 121 6.16 -17.11 10.56
C SER A 121 6.72 -16.28 11.71
N LEU A 122 6.42 -14.98 11.73
CA LEU A 122 6.79 -14.04 12.78
C LEU A 122 5.76 -13.97 13.93
N GLY A 123 4.67 -14.75 13.87
CA GLY A 123 3.62 -14.77 14.89
C GLY A 123 2.67 -13.58 14.86
N VAL A 124 2.61 -12.82 13.76
CA VAL A 124 1.65 -11.72 13.60
C VAL A 124 0.21 -12.25 13.64
N LYS A 125 -0.61 -11.63 14.47
CA LYS A 125 -2.04 -11.94 14.59
C LYS A 125 -2.83 -11.17 13.53
N ILE A 126 -3.63 -11.86 12.72
CA ILE A 126 -4.38 -11.27 11.61
C ILE A 126 -5.88 -11.42 11.87
N PHE A 127 -6.58 -10.29 11.89
CA PHE A 127 -8.03 -10.23 12.09
C PHE A 127 -8.67 -9.66 10.82
N LEU A 128 -9.35 -10.52 10.07
CA LEU A 128 -10.10 -10.16 8.87
C LEU A 128 -11.56 -9.85 9.21
N ASN A 129 -12.25 -9.08 8.36
CA ASN A 129 -13.63 -8.61 8.59
C ASN A 129 -13.79 -7.82 9.89
N GLU A 130 -12.72 -7.21 10.38
CA GLU A 130 -12.68 -6.44 11.63
C GLU A 130 -12.34 -4.96 11.32
N PRO A 131 -13.34 -4.16 10.91
CA PRO A 131 -13.15 -2.73 10.72
C PRO A 131 -12.87 -2.03 12.05
N VAL A 132 -11.93 -1.09 12.01
CA VAL A 132 -11.62 -0.22 13.14
C VAL A 132 -12.47 1.05 13.02
N GLY A 133 -13.22 1.35 14.09
CA GLY A 133 -14.05 2.54 14.19
C GLY A 133 -13.23 3.76 14.61
N ASP A 134 -12.43 3.64 15.67
CA ASP A 134 -11.71 4.76 16.28
C ASP A 134 -10.33 4.36 16.80
N ILE A 135 -9.47 5.38 16.99
CA ILE A 135 -8.20 5.26 17.72
C ILE A 135 -8.40 5.80 19.12
N VAL A 136 -8.00 5.04 20.12
CA VAL A 136 -8.02 5.46 21.52
C VAL A 136 -6.82 6.35 21.79
N ILE A 137 -7.05 7.61 22.15
CA ILE A 137 -6.02 8.55 22.57
C ILE A 137 -6.14 8.73 24.10
N ARG A 138 -5.02 8.59 24.82
CA ARG A 138 -4.89 8.87 26.26
C ARG A 138 -3.60 9.63 26.50
N ASP A 139 -3.66 10.70 27.25
CA ASP A 139 -2.48 11.53 27.56
C ASP A 139 -1.66 11.89 26.29
N GLU A 140 -2.36 12.33 25.25
CA GLU A 140 -1.79 12.72 23.93
C GLU A 140 -1.05 11.59 23.20
N LYS A 141 -1.30 10.33 23.58
CA LYS A 141 -0.68 9.15 22.95
C LYS A 141 -1.73 8.17 22.46
N ALA A 142 -1.42 7.50 21.34
CA ALA A 142 -2.23 6.38 20.90
C ALA A 142 -2.11 5.24 21.91
N ALA A 143 -3.25 4.79 22.46
CA ALA A 143 -3.33 3.76 23.48
C ALA A 143 -4.09 2.50 23.00
N GLY A 144 -4.56 2.48 21.77
CA GLY A 144 -5.27 1.35 21.19
C GLY A 144 -6.28 1.76 20.14
N ILE A 145 -7.19 0.85 19.86
CA ILE A 145 -8.26 1.02 18.86
C ILE A 145 -9.62 0.58 19.43
N ILE A 146 -10.70 1.02 18.79
CA ILE A 146 -12.06 0.53 19.02
C ILE A 146 -12.51 -0.19 17.74
N LEU A 147 -12.96 -1.44 17.88
CA LEU A 147 -13.53 -2.21 16.79
C LEU A 147 -14.94 -1.72 16.46
N GLU A 148 -15.20 -1.42 15.19
CA GLU A 148 -16.48 -0.80 14.78
C GLU A 148 -17.69 -1.68 15.08
N LYS A 149 -17.60 -2.99 14.75
CA LYS A 149 -18.72 -3.92 14.87
C LYS A 149 -19.10 -4.26 16.31
N SER A 150 -18.12 -4.41 17.17
CA SER A 150 -18.32 -4.89 18.54
C SER A 150 -18.25 -3.80 19.60
N GLY A 151 -17.71 -2.64 19.27
CA GLY A 151 -17.38 -1.58 20.23
C GLY A 151 -16.24 -1.96 21.18
N LYS A 152 -15.59 -3.13 20.98
CA LYS A 152 -14.53 -3.63 21.85
C LYS A 152 -13.27 -2.77 21.70
N SER A 153 -12.71 -2.36 22.83
CA SER A 153 -11.39 -1.71 22.87
C SER A 153 -10.27 -2.75 22.86
N VAL A 154 -9.26 -2.50 22.03
CA VAL A 154 -8.01 -3.26 21.96
C VAL A 154 -6.87 -2.33 22.36
N ASN A 155 -6.20 -2.62 23.47
CA ASN A 155 -5.07 -1.81 23.95
C ASN A 155 -3.83 -2.06 23.08
N ALA A 156 -3.07 -0.99 22.81
CA ALA A 156 -1.80 -1.02 22.12
C ALA A 156 -0.85 0.04 22.67
N ASP A 157 0.45 -0.20 22.56
CA ASP A 157 1.50 0.77 22.87
C ASP A 157 1.81 1.67 21.66
N ALA A 158 1.49 1.19 20.46
CA ALA A 158 1.60 1.94 19.21
C ALA A 158 0.51 1.51 18.22
N VAL A 159 0.04 2.47 17.40
CA VAL A 159 -0.94 2.24 16.34
C VAL A 159 -0.36 2.74 15.02
N VAL A 160 -0.41 1.88 14.00
CA VAL A 160 0.01 2.21 12.64
C VAL A 160 -1.24 2.31 11.76
N ILE A 161 -1.43 3.47 11.14
CA ILE A 161 -2.52 3.71 10.18
C ILE A 161 -2.03 3.34 8.77
N ALA A 162 -2.53 2.24 8.21
CA ALA A 162 -2.18 1.73 6.89
C ALA A 162 -3.41 1.45 6.01
N THR A 163 -4.45 2.27 6.16
CA THR A 163 -5.79 2.07 5.56
C THR A 163 -5.86 2.41 4.08
N GLY A 164 -4.78 2.90 3.48
CA GLY A 164 -4.76 3.44 2.12
C GLY A 164 -5.39 4.82 2.02
N GLY A 165 -5.58 5.29 0.80
CA GLY A 165 -6.16 6.61 0.49
C GLY A 165 -7.63 6.53 0.05
N LEU A 166 -7.97 7.23 -1.07
CA LEU A 166 -9.33 7.31 -1.62
C LEU A 166 -9.50 6.60 -2.97
N SER A 167 -8.41 6.16 -3.61
CA SER A 167 -8.49 5.49 -4.91
C SER A 167 -8.98 4.05 -4.76
N TYR A 168 -9.86 3.64 -5.66
CA TYR A 168 -10.49 2.32 -5.67
C TYR A 168 -11.18 1.97 -4.33
N PRO A 169 -12.26 2.68 -3.95
CA PRO A 169 -12.93 2.49 -2.65
C PRO A 169 -13.44 1.07 -2.41
N SER A 170 -13.78 0.33 -3.48
CA SER A 170 -14.19 -1.08 -3.42
C SER A 170 -13.11 -2.01 -2.85
N THR A 171 -11.85 -1.57 -2.81
CA THR A 171 -10.74 -2.30 -2.17
C THR A 171 -10.58 -2.00 -0.68
N GLY A 172 -11.41 -1.13 -0.11
CA GLY A 172 -11.34 -0.71 1.27
C GLY A 172 -10.65 0.64 1.51
N SER A 173 -10.15 1.31 0.46
CA SER A 173 -9.53 2.64 0.56
C SER A 173 -10.59 3.74 0.56
N THR A 174 -11.23 3.96 1.69
CA THR A 174 -12.38 4.87 1.89
C THR A 174 -12.01 6.16 2.63
N GLY A 175 -10.71 6.38 2.89
CA GLY A 175 -10.23 7.60 3.52
C GLY A 175 -10.22 7.56 5.05
N ASP A 176 -10.44 6.40 5.67
CA ASP A 176 -10.49 6.25 7.13
C ASP A 176 -9.22 6.80 7.82
N GLY A 177 -8.05 6.60 7.22
CA GLY A 177 -6.78 7.10 7.75
C GLY A 177 -6.72 8.61 7.87
N TYR A 178 -7.35 9.34 6.95
CA TYR A 178 -7.44 10.80 7.05
C TYR A 178 -8.35 11.24 8.18
N ARG A 179 -9.44 10.50 8.43
CA ARG A 179 -10.32 10.74 9.56
C ARG A 179 -9.57 10.49 10.86
N PHE A 180 -8.96 9.34 11.04
CA PHE A 180 -8.17 9.00 12.22
C PHE A 180 -7.06 10.02 12.51
N ALA A 181 -6.35 10.47 11.48
CA ALA A 181 -5.31 11.48 11.65
C ALA A 181 -5.88 12.81 12.17
N LYS A 182 -7.02 13.28 11.62
CA LYS A 182 -7.67 14.51 12.07
C LYS A 182 -8.17 14.39 13.51
N GLU A 183 -8.80 13.27 13.85
CA GLU A 183 -9.31 12.99 15.20
C GLU A 183 -8.18 12.90 16.24
N ALA A 184 -6.99 12.44 15.80
CA ALA A 184 -5.76 12.46 16.61
C ALA A 184 -5.05 13.82 16.66
N GLY A 185 -5.64 14.89 16.10
CA GLY A 185 -5.10 16.25 16.14
C GLY A 185 -4.09 16.58 15.03
N HIS A 186 -3.88 15.71 14.03
CA HIS A 186 -2.99 16.00 12.92
C HIS A 186 -3.66 16.86 11.84
N THR A 187 -2.86 17.69 11.18
CA THR A 187 -3.28 18.42 9.98
C THR A 187 -3.20 17.50 8.76
N VAL A 188 -4.30 17.43 8.02
CA VAL A 188 -4.34 16.74 6.72
C VAL A 188 -4.39 17.79 5.63
N THR A 189 -3.37 17.82 4.76
CA THR A 189 -3.31 18.72 3.60
C THR A 189 -4.40 18.40 2.59
N PRO A 190 -4.82 19.36 1.74
CA PRO A 190 -5.79 19.10 0.69
C PRO A 190 -5.37 17.93 -0.18
N LEU A 191 -6.33 17.03 -0.44
CA LEU A 191 -6.09 15.85 -1.26
C LEU A 191 -6.27 16.22 -2.73
N SER A 192 -5.33 15.78 -3.57
CA SER A 192 -5.41 15.91 -5.02
C SER A 192 -5.04 14.59 -5.69
N PRO A 193 -5.63 14.27 -6.86
CA PRO A 193 -5.27 13.05 -7.58
C PRO A 193 -3.84 13.14 -8.12
N ALA A 194 -3.10 12.02 -8.08
CA ALA A 194 -1.76 11.92 -8.64
C ALA A 194 -1.78 11.44 -10.10
N LEU A 195 -2.70 10.53 -10.45
CA LEU A 195 -2.91 10.02 -11.79
C LEU A 195 -4.39 10.05 -12.11
N VAL A 196 -4.73 10.63 -13.27
CA VAL A 196 -6.08 10.69 -13.78
C VAL A 196 -6.09 10.31 -15.27
N PRO A 197 -7.17 9.70 -15.79
CA PRO A 197 -7.33 9.50 -17.22
C PRO A 197 -7.57 10.84 -17.92
N PHE A 198 -7.14 10.95 -19.17
CA PHE A 198 -7.56 12.05 -20.03
C PHE A 198 -9.01 11.86 -20.44
N VAL A 199 -9.76 12.96 -20.47
CA VAL A 199 -11.06 13.03 -21.11
C VAL A 199 -10.85 13.68 -22.48
N CYS A 200 -11.10 12.93 -23.55
CA CYS A 200 -10.99 13.43 -24.91
C CYS A 200 -12.32 14.04 -25.32
N ALA A 201 -12.25 15.14 -26.12
CA ALA A 201 -13.44 15.77 -26.69
C ALA A 201 -13.94 15.01 -27.93
N GLU A 202 -13.06 14.26 -28.58
CA GLU A 202 -13.34 13.50 -29.78
C GLU A 202 -14.06 12.18 -29.46
N ASP A 203 -15.01 11.81 -30.30
CA ASP A 203 -15.77 10.56 -30.14
C ASP A 203 -15.01 9.32 -30.59
N ASP A 204 -14.00 9.46 -31.45
CA ASP A 204 -13.19 8.36 -31.99
C ASP A 204 -12.57 7.50 -30.89
N VAL A 205 -12.29 8.09 -29.73
CA VAL A 205 -11.73 7.34 -28.56
C VAL A 205 -12.70 6.29 -28.04
N LYS A 206 -13.99 6.44 -28.25
CA LYS A 206 -15.02 5.45 -27.86
C LYS A 206 -14.94 4.21 -28.74
N GLU A 207 -14.69 4.40 -30.04
CA GLU A 207 -14.53 3.32 -31.02
C GLU A 207 -13.24 2.54 -30.76
N LEU A 208 -12.21 3.22 -30.22
CA LEU A 208 -10.92 2.63 -29.87
C LEU A 208 -10.89 1.98 -28.49
N GLN A 209 -12.02 1.85 -27.81
CA GLN A 209 -12.08 1.26 -26.48
C GLN A 209 -11.52 -0.17 -26.45
N GLY A 210 -10.54 -0.41 -25.58
CA GLY A 210 -9.86 -1.70 -25.47
C GLY A 210 -8.58 -1.81 -26.31
N LEU A 211 -8.30 -0.86 -27.21
CA LEU A 211 -7.04 -0.82 -27.95
C LEU A 211 -5.86 -0.55 -27.01
N SER A 212 -4.85 -1.41 -27.08
CA SER A 212 -3.57 -1.22 -26.40
C SER A 212 -2.48 -0.96 -27.43
N LEU A 213 -1.97 0.26 -27.47
CA LEU A 213 -0.84 0.61 -28.32
C LEU A 213 0.46 0.12 -27.68
N ARG A 214 1.35 -0.46 -28.51
CA ARG A 214 2.66 -0.98 -28.07
C ARG A 214 3.77 -0.27 -28.81
N ASN A 215 4.89 -0.02 -28.12
CA ASN A 215 6.09 0.60 -28.71
C ASN A 215 5.81 1.94 -29.40
N ILE A 216 5.01 2.77 -28.76
CA ILE A 216 4.70 4.12 -29.22
C ILE A 216 5.46 5.17 -28.42
N GLU A 217 5.65 6.32 -29.03
CA GLU A 217 6.01 7.57 -28.39
C GLU A 217 4.75 8.44 -28.25
N VAL A 218 4.56 9.05 -27.07
CA VAL A 218 3.46 9.96 -26.81
C VAL A 218 4.03 11.37 -26.61
N THR A 219 3.60 12.30 -27.45
CA THR A 219 4.00 13.71 -27.33
C THR A 219 2.78 14.57 -27.01
N VAL A 220 2.89 15.38 -25.98
CA VAL A 220 1.85 16.32 -25.56
C VAL A 220 2.21 17.72 -26.07
N TRP A 221 1.32 18.32 -26.86
CA TRP A 221 1.48 19.69 -27.36
C TRP A 221 0.56 20.64 -26.58
N ASN A 222 1.14 21.69 -26.02
CA ASN A 222 0.39 22.70 -25.27
C ASN A 222 0.12 23.98 -26.08
N GLY A 223 -0.09 23.86 -27.39
CA GLY A 223 -0.34 24.95 -28.29
C GLY A 223 0.90 25.71 -28.80
N LYS A 224 2.12 25.29 -28.42
CA LYS A 224 3.38 25.75 -28.97
C LYS A 224 4.09 24.58 -29.63
N LYS A 225 4.44 24.74 -30.93
CA LYS A 225 5.38 23.86 -31.62
C LYS A 225 6.79 24.20 -31.20
#